data_cd8962189bd3129bbaf363a87b5e1114
#
_entry.id   cd8962189bd3129bbaf363a87b5e1114
#
_cell.length_a   1.000
_cell.length_b   1.000
_cell.length_c   1.000
_cell.angle_alpha   90.00
_cell.angle_beta   90.00
_cell.angle_gamma   90.00
#
_symmetry.space_group_name_H-M   'P 1'
#
loop_
_entity.id
_entity.type
_entity.pdbx_description
1 polymer ?
#
loop_
_entity_poly.entity_id
_entity_poly.type
_entity_poly.pdbx_seq_one_letter_code
_entity_poly.pdbx_strand_id
1 'polypeptide(L)'
;MSKSTKILAVLFSAACIIVIVAKPETYIASAFTGIKLWATTVVPSLLPFFFFTALLTATGITEKISEVAEKPCGVLFRSGGVSAYAFLMSVLSGYPVGAKIIGDLGENNLITPDEATRLSTFCSTSGPLFIIGSVGLSMFGNKYCGYLLFLSH
;
A
#
# COMPACT_ATOMS: atom_id res chain seq x y z
N MET A 1 -9.22 -24.07 10.55
CA MET A 1 -8.65 -24.80 9.40
C MET A 1 -8.86 -26.29 9.59
N SER A 2 -9.45 -26.97 8.62
CA SER A 2 -9.65 -28.42 8.61
C SER A 2 -8.30 -29.16 8.66
N LYS A 3 -8.30 -30.39 9.22
CA LYS A 3 -7.10 -31.23 9.28
C LYS A 3 -6.51 -31.49 7.88
N SER A 4 -7.37 -31.68 6.89
CA SER A 4 -7.00 -31.85 5.48
C SER A 4 -6.33 -30.60 4.90
N THR A 5 -6.80 -29.40 5.24
CA THR A 5 -6.19 -28.13 4.79
C THR A 5 -4.78 -27.94 5.35
N LYS A 6 -4.54 -28.35 6.60
CA LYS A 6 -3.21 -28.30 7.22
C LYS A 6 -2.23 -29.25 6.52
N ILE A 7 -2.66 -30.48 6.25
CA ILE A 7 -1.82 -31.48 5.55
C ILE A 7 -1.48 -30.99 4.14
N LEU A 8 -2.45 -30.46 3.40
CA LEU A 8 -2.23 -29.92 2.06
C LEU A 8 -1.22 -28.75 2.06
N ALA A 9 -1.35 -27.83 3.02
CA ALA A 9 -0.42 -26.72 3.18
C ALA A 9 1.01 -27.18 3.48
N VAL A 10 1.17 -28.20 4.35
CA VAL A 10 2.49 -28.78 4.67
C VAL A 10 3.11 -29.45 3.45
N LEU A 11 2.33 -30.25 2.72
CA LEU A 11 2.81 -30.93 1.49
C LEU A 11 3.22 -29.92 0.43
N PHE A 12 2.42 -28.87 0.22
CA PHE A 12 2.74 -27.79 -0.73
C PHE A 12 4.03 -27.06 -0.33
N SER A 13 4.16 -26.68 0.95
CA SER A 13 5.37 -26.01 1.44
C SER A 13 6.62 -26.88 1.30
N ALA A 14 6.50 -28.18 1.64
CA ALA A 14 7.59 -29.14 1.48
C ALA A 14 8.00 -29.29 -0.02
N ALA A 15 7.04 -29.37 -0.92
CA ALA A 15 7.31 -29.43 -2.35
C ALA A 15 8.04 -28.16 -2.84
N CYS A 16 7.61 -26.98 -2.41
CA CYS A 16 8.29 -25.73 -2.74
C CYS A 16 9.75 -25.71 -2.25
N ILE A 17 9.99 -26.15 -1.01
CA ILE A 17 11.36 -26.22 -0.47
C ILE A 17 12.24 -27.19 -1.29
N ILE A 18 11.72 -28.35 -1.61
CA ILE A 18 12.43 -29.36 -2.41
C ILE A 18 12.82 -28.76 -3.79
N VAL A 19 11.89 -28.08 -4.45
CA VAL A 19 12.13 -27.47 -5.78
C VAL A 19 13.20 -26.37 -5.69
N ILE A 20 13.16 -25.54 -4.66
CA ILE A 20 14.17 -24.47 -4.43
C ILE A 20 15.55 -25.10 -4.20
N VAL A 21 15.65 -26.14 -3.37
CA VAL A 21 16.91 -26.82 -3.07
C VAL A 21 17.45 -27.59 -4.28
N ALA A 22 16.56 -28.13 -5.12
CA ALA A 22 16.96 -28.87 -6.34
C ALA A 22 17.56 -27.98 -7.43
N LYS A 23 17.21 -26.66 -7.48
CA LYS A 23 17.74 -25.71 -8.47
C LYS A 23 18.12 -24.36 -7.82
N PRO A 24 19.06 -24.34 -6.89
CA PRO A 24 19.39 -23.15 -6.10
C PRO A 24 19.87 -21.99 -6.95
N GLU A 25 20.68 -22.24 -7.97
CA GLU A 25 21.22 -21.19 -8.86
C GLU A 25 20.12 -20.40 -9.54
N THR A 26 19.09 -21.06 -10.08
CA THR A 26 17.97 -20.42 -10.77
C THR A 26 17.16 -19.55 -9.83
N TYR A 27 16.85 -20.06 -8.62
CA TYR A 27 16.06 -19.32 -7.65
C TYR A 27 16.81 -18.15 -7.02
N ILE A 28 18.11 -18.34 -6.73
CA ILE A 28 18.98 -17.25 -6.24
C ILE A 28 19.13 -16.16 -7.29
N ALA A 29 19.36 -16.50 -8.55
CA ALA A 29 19.45 -15.52 -9.64
C ALA A 29 18.13 -14.75 -9.83
N SER A 30 17.00 -15.44 -9.77
CA SER A 30 15.67 -14.80 -9.85
C SER A 30 15.41 -13.88 -8.68
N ALA A 31 15.72 -14.31 -7.46
CA ALA A 31 15.58 -13.49 -6.25
C ALA A 31 16.47 -12.24 -6.32
N PHE A 32 17.71 -12.38 -6.76
CA PHE A 32 18.64 -11.26 -6.94
C PHE A 32 18.14 -10.26 -7.99
N THR A 33 17.57 -10.76 -9.09
CA THR A 33 16.96 -9.91 -10.12
C THR A 33 15.77 -9.13 -9.57
N GLY A 34 14.90 -9.77 -8.77
CA GLY A 34 13.78 -9.10 -8.10
C GLY A 34 14.25 -8.04 -7.11
N ILE A 35 15.24 -8.33 -6.28
CA ILE A 35 15.81 -7.36 -5.32
C ILE A 35 16.44 -6.18 -6.07
N LYS A 36 17.19 -6.45 -7.15
CA LYS A 36 17.78 -5.40 -7.97
C LYS A 36 16.72 -4.49 -8.58
N LEU A 37 15.66 -5.04 -9.17
CA LEU A 37 14.54 -4.28 -9.73
C LEU A 37 13.87 -3.42 -8.65
N TRP A 38 13.59 -3.99 -7.48
CA TRP A 38 13.04 -3.26 -6.36
C TRP A 38 13.95 -2.11 -5.92
N ALA A 39 15.22 -2.36 -5.70
CA ALA A 39 16.19 -1.36 -5.23
C ALA A 39 16.46 -0.25 -6.25
N THR A 40 16.45 -0.56 -7.56
CA THR A 40 16.79 0.42 -8.60
C THR A 40 15.59 1.15 -9.18
N THR A 41 14.38 0.60 -9.06
CA THR A 41 13.17 1.16 -9.66
C THR A 41 12.17 1.60 -8.60
N VAL A 42 11.80 0.71 -7.68
CA VAL A 42 10.73 0.98 -6.72
C VAL A 42 11.21 1.91 -5.61
N VAL A 43 12.34 1.63 -4.99
CA VAL A 43 12.87 2.45 -3.89
C VAL A 43 13.13 3.90 -4.32
N PRO A 44 13.86 4.19 -5.41
CA PRO A 44 14.11 5.57 -5.81
C PRO A 44 12.86 6.36 -6.18
N SER A 45 11.81 5.70 -6.67
CA SER A 45 10.55 6.37 -7.00
C SER A 45 9.69 6.66 -5.77
N LEU A 46 9.72 5.79 -4.76
CA LEU A 46 8.88 5.93 -3.57
C LEU A 46 9.53 6.72 -2.43
N LEU A 47 10.85 6.64 -2.27
CA LEU A 47 11.57 7.22 -1.13
C LEU A 47 11.41 8.74 -1.03
N PRO A 48 11.60 9.55 -2.11
CA PRO A 48 11.38 10.99 -2.03
C PRO A 48 9.93 11.33 -1.65
N PHE A 49 8.98 10.59 -2.20
CA PHE A 49 7.57 10.79 -1.92
C PHE A 49 7.24 10.51 -0.45
N PHE A 50 7.69 9.40 0.10
CA PHE A 50 7.50 9.09 1.52
C PHE A 50 8.17 10.11 2.43
N PHE A 51 9.36 10.59 2.06
CA PHE A 51 10.04 11.64 2.81
C PHE A 51 9.22 12.93 2.87
N PHE A 52 8.77 13.45 1.73
CA PHE A 52 7.96 14.66 1.69
C PHE A 52 6.59 14.49 2.35
N THR A 53 5.96 13.32 2.21
CA THR A 53 4.69 13.03 2.87
C THR A 53 4.86 13.00 4.39
N ALA A 54 5.91 12.36 4.90
CA ALA A 54 6.22 12.36 6.33
C ALA A 54 6.50 13.78 6.85
N LEU A 55 7.22 14.60 6.07
CA LEU A 55 7.48 16.00 6.41
C LEU A 55 6.17 16.82 6.47
N LEU A 56 5.29 16.67 5.49
CA LEU A 56 3.97 17.31 5.49
C LEU A 56 3.13 16.89 6.70
N THR A 57 3.13 15.60 7.04
CA THR A 57 2.45 15.11 8.25
C THR A 57 3.01 15.76 9.51
N ALA A 58 4.32 15.87 9.62
CA ALA A 58 4.98 16.50 10.78
C ALA A 58 4.68 18.00 10.93
N THR A 59 4.28 18.68 9.86
CA THR A 59 3.89 20.11 9.94
C THR A 59 2.47 20.36 10.43
N GLY A 60 1.68 19.31 10.71
CA GLY A 60 0.28 19.43 11.15
C GLY A 60 -0.69 19.90 10.06
N ILE A 61 -0.25 19.94 8.80
CA ILE A 61 -1.12 20.31 7.67
C ILE A 61 -2.25 19.29 7.48
N THR A 62 -2.04 18.09 7.98
CA THR A 62 -2.98 16.96 7.93
C THR A 62 -4.26 17.24 8.69
N GLU A 63 -4.17 17.95 9.84
CA GLU A 63 -5.33 18.35 10.64
C GLU A 63 -6.21 19.35 9.86
N LYS A 64 -5.57 20.35 9.22
CA LYS A 64 -6.30 21.33 8.39
C LYS A 64 -6.97 20.69 7.18
N ILE A 65 -6.32 19.73 6.55
CA ILE A 65 -6.90 18.97 5.44
C ILE A 65 -8.09 18.14 5.94
N SER A 66 -7.98 17.53 7.12
CA SER A 66 -9.05 16.78 7.77
C SER A 66 -10.28 17.66 8.02
N GLU A 67 -10.09 18.86 8.55
CA GLU A 67 -11.18 19.83 8.79
C GLU A 67 -11.92 20.22 7.49
N VAL A 68 -11.18 20.51 6.44
CA VAL A 68 -11.76 20.89 5.12
C VAL A 68 -12.46 19.71 4.46
N ALA A 69 -11.90 18.52 4.57
CA ALA A 69 -12.44 17.30 3.96
C ALA A 69 -13.52 16.61 4.79
N GLU A 70 -13.81 17.06 6.01
CA GLU A 70 -14.80 16.45 6.91
C GLU A 70 -16.19 16.37 6.28
N LYS A 71 -16.69 17.46 5.70
CA LYS A 71 -18.03 17.51 5.10
C LYS A 71 -18.18 16.58 3.90
N PRO A 72 -17.33 16.64 2.87
CA PRO A 72 -17.45 15.73 1.72
C PRO A 72 -17.24 14.27 2.10
N CYS A 73 -16.30 13.97 2.98
CA CYS A 73 -16.02 12.59 3.39
C CYS A 73 -17.07 12.03 4.34
N GLY A 74 -17.66 12.85 5.21
CA GLY A 74 -18.80 12.46 6.04
C GLY A 74 -19.99 12.00 5.23
N VAL A 75 -20.28 12.68 4.11
CA VAL A 75 -21.36 12.29 3.19
C VAL A 75 -21.00 11.04 2.38
N LEU A 76 -19.76 10.96 1.90
CA LEU A 76 -19.32 9.88 0.99
C LEU A 76 -19.05 8.56 1.74
N PHE A 77 -18.40 8.64 2.89
CA PHE A 77 -17.91 7.47 3.63
C PHE A 77 -18.64 7.23 4.96
N ARG A 78 -19.59 8.10 5.33
CA ARG A 78 -20.34 8.04 6.60
C ARG A 78 -19.45 7.89 7.83
N SER A 79 -18.33 8.59 7.84
CA SER A 79 -17.35 8.57 8.94
C SER A 79 -16.80 9.96 9.17
N GLY A 80 -16.26 10.22 10.37
CA GLY A 80 -15.80 11.55 10.78
C GLY A 80 -14.62 12.08 9.97
N GLY A 81 -14.23 13.34 10.20
CA GLY A 81 -13.16 14.05 9.48
C GLY A 81 -11.79 13.35 9.54
N VAL A 82 -11.55 12.59 10.60
CA VAL A 82 -10.32 11.77 10.76
C VAL A 82 -10.22 10.70 9.67
N SER A 83 -11.36 10.19 9.20
CA SER A 83 -11.41 9.24 8.08
C SER A 83 -11.02 9.86 6.74
N ALA A 84 -11.34 11.15 6.57
CA ALA A 84 -10.90 11.92 5.42
C ALA A 84 -9.36 12.01 5.35
N TYR A 85 -8.74 12.23 6.49
CA TYR A 85 -7.29 12.22 6.60
C TYR A 85 -6.69 10.87 6.21
N ALA A 86 -7.22 9.78 6.79
CA ALA A 86 -6.75 8.43 6.47
C ALA A 86 -6.87 8.11 4.98
N PHE A 87 -7.98 8.47 4.35
CA PHE A 87 -8.21 8.29 2.91
C PHE A 87 -7.24 9.12 2.07
N LEU A 88 -7.12 10.40 2.34
CA LEU A 88 -6.25 11.30 1.58
C LEU A 88 -4.78 10.85 1.64
N MET A 89 -4.32 10.50 2.85
CA MET A 89 -2.96 10.02 3.05
C MET A 89 -2.73 8.65 2.40
N SER A 90 -3.74 7.79 2.41
CA SER A 90 -3.68 6.50 1.70
C SER A 90 -3.53 6.69 0.20
N VAL A 91 -4.31 7.59 -0.41
CA VAL A 91 -4.23 7.89 -1.84
C VAL A 91 -2.89 8.53 -2.19
N LEU A 92 -2.40 9.46 -1.38
CA LEU A 92 -1.14 10.16 -1.64
C LEU A 92 0.08 9.27 -1.43
N SER A 93 0.14 8.58 -0.30
CA SER A 93 1.33 7.80 0.10
C SER A 93 1.30 6.36 -0.41
N GLY A 94 0.09 5.84 -0.71
CA GLY A 94 -0.07 4.47 -1.15
C GLY A 94 0.16 3.44 -0.04
N TYR A 95 0.35 2.22 -0.46
CA TYR A 95 0.64 1.07 0.37
C TYR A 95 2.04 1.17 1.01
N PRO A 96 2.27 0.88 2.29
CA PRO A 96 1.36 0.42 3.35
C PRO A 96 0.87 1.54 4.29
N VAL A 97 1.05 2.80 3.94
CA VAL A 97 0.84 3.96 4.83
C VAL A 97 -0.62 4.07 5.28
N GLY A 98 -1.58 3.79 4.39
CA GLY A 98 -3.01 3.80 4.75
C GLY A 98 -3.33 2.85 5.90
N ALA A 99 -2.85 1.62 5.85
CA ALA A 99 -3.06 0.63 6.91
C ALA A 99 -2.41 1.06 8.23
N LYS A 100 -1.20 1.64 8.18
CA LYS A 100 -0.53 2.17 9.36
C LYS A 100 -1.34 3.28 10.02
N ILE A 101 -1.83 4.25 9.23
CA ILE A 101 -2.62 5.36 9.75
C ILE A 101 -3.91 4.86 10.41
N ILE A 102 -4.61 3.90 9.80
CA ILE A 102 -5.81 3.31 10.39
C ILE A 102 -5.48 2.62 11.71
N GLY A 103 -4.35 1.91 11.79
CA GLY A 103 -3.86 1.31 13.03
C GLY A 103 -3.60 2.37 14.10
N ASP A 104 -2.82 3.40 13.78
CA ASP A 104 -2.49 4.50 14.69
C ASP A 104 -3.76 5.22 15.19
N LEU A 105 -4.76 5.46 14.32
CA LEU A 105 -6.03 6.06 14.70
C LEU A 105 -6.86 5.17 15.62
N GLY A 106 -6.87 3.86 15.38
CA GLY A 106 -7.54 2.88 16.23
C GLY A 106 -6.88 2.77 17.62
N GLU A 107 -5.56 2.70 17.68
CA GLU A 107 -4.80 2.66 18.94
C GLU A 107 -5.02 3.91 19.80
N ASN A 108 -5.16 5.08 19.18
CA ASN A 108 -5.47 6.34 19.86
C ASN A 108 -6.96 6.55 20.14
N ASN A 109 -7.83 5.56 19.86
CA ASN A 109 -9.29 5.64 20.03
C ASN A 109 -9.96 6.82 19.27
N LEU A 110 -9.36 7.25 18.17
CA LEU A 110 -9.89 8.32 17.31
C LEU A 110 -10.94 7.81 16.31
N ILE A 111 -10.96 6.51 16.07
CA ILE A 111 -11.94 5.81 15.25
C ILE A 111 -12.41 4.54 15.96
N THR A 112 -13.65 4.14 15.69
CA THR A 112 -14.21 2.88 16.20
C THR A 112 -13.71 1.67 15.40
N PRO A 113 -13.75 0.44 15.93
CA PRO A 113 -13.38 -0.76 15.19
C PRO A 113 -14.18 -0.95 13.88
N ASP A 114 -15.46 -0.55 13.88
CA ASP A 114 -16.31 -0.61 12.70
C ASP A 114 -15.89 0.42 11.64
N GLU A 115 -15.46 1.60 12.06
CA GLU A 115 -14.88 2.61 11.16
C GLU A 115 -13.54 2.15 10.61
N ALA A 116 -12.66 1.59 11.45
CA ALA A 116 -11.38 1.02 11.02
C ALA A 116 -11.59 -0.07 9.95
N THR A 117 -12.56 -0.96 10.15
CA THR A 117 -12.91 -2.00 9.18
C THR A 117 -13.38 -1.39 7.86
N ARG A 118 -14.27 -0.38 7.90
CA ARG A 118 -14.72 0.32 6.68
C ARG A 118 -13.59 1.04 5.97
N LEU A 119 -12.75 1.79 6.71
CA LEU A 119 -11.60 2.49 6.14
C LEU A 119 -10.63 1.53 5.46
N SER A 120 -10.40 0.37 6.03
CA SER A 120 -9.52 -0.65 5.46
C SER A 120 -9.98 -1.15 4.09
N THR A 121 -11.26 -1.04 3.74
CA THR A 121 -11.77 -1.49 2.44
C THR A 121 -11.39 -0.56 1.28
N PHE A 122 -11.16 0.74 1.53
CA PHE A 122 -10.86 1.71 0.48
C PHE A 122 -9.58 2.52 0.71
N CYS A 123 -9.00 2.49 1.91
CA CYS A 123 -7.71 3.13 2.20
C CYS A 123 -6.50 2.24 1.86
N SER A 124 -6.68 1.25 1.00
CA SER A 124 -5.65 0.28 0.59
C SER A 124 -5.33 0.47 -0.89
N THR A 125 -4.94 1.69 -1.27
CA THR A 125 -4.67 2.06 -2.65
C THR A 125 -3.17 2.13 -2.94
N SER A 126 -2.79 1.93 -4.19
CA SER A 126 -1.42 2.20 -4.62
C SER A 126 -1.25 3.70 -4.88
N GLY A 127 -0.19 4.28 -4.36
CA GLY A 127 0.08 5.71 -4.59
C GLY A 127 0.31 6.05 -6.06
N PRO A 128 -0.06 7.28 -6.49
CA PRO A 128 0.06 7.71 -7.88
C PRO A 128 1.49 7.61 -8.41
N LEU A 129 2.47 7.90 -7.57
CA LEU A 129 3.87 7.81 -7.95
C LEU A 129 4.31 6.37 -8.25
N PHE A 130 3.80 5.40 -7.51
CA PHE A 130 4.07 3.99 -7.79
C PHE A 130 3.42 3.55 -9.10
N ILE A 131 2.14 3.85 -9.30
CA ILE A 131 1.43 3.43 -10.52
C ILE A 131 1.99 4.14 -11.76
N ILE A 132 2.15 5.46 -11.70
CA ILE A 132 2.59 6.23 -12.88
C ILE A 132 4.10 6.10 -13.08
N GLY A 133 4.89 6.24 -12.00
CA GLY A 133 6.35 6.23 -12.07
C GLY A 133 6.93 4.84 -12.20
N SER A 134 6.66 3.95 -11.23
CA SER A 134 7.28 2.62 -11.23
C SER A 134 6.63 1.70 -12.27
N VAL A 135 5.31 1.59 -12.27
CA VAL A 135 4.62 0.67 -13.19
C VAL A 135 4.57 1.25 -14.59
N GLY A 136 3.99 2.44 -14.77
CA GLY A 136 3.81 3.04 -16.08
C GLY A 136 5.11 3.35 -16.80
N LEU A 137 5.96 4.17 -16.17
CA LEU A 137 7.18 4.65 -16.83
C LEU A 137 8.32 3.61 -16.78
N SER A 138 8.61 3.01 -15.62
CA SER A 138 9.78 2.14 -15.48
C SER A 138 9.54 0.72 -15.98
N MET A 139 8.35 0.14 -15.78
CA MET A 139 8.06 -1.22 -16.20
C MET A 139 7.49 -1.29 -17.63
N PHE A 140 6.54 -0.40 -17.98
CA PHE A 140 5.94 -0.37 -19.32
C PHE A 140 6.62 0.60 -20.29
N GLY A 141 7.54 1.45 -19.82
CA GLY A 141 8.20 2.46 -20.65
C GLY A 141 7.27 3.53 -21.21
N ASN A 142 6.03 3.62 -20.69
CA ASN A 142 4.99 4.49 -21.24
C ASN A 142 4.17 5.16 -20.12
N LYS A 143 4.35 6.48 -19.99
CA LYS A 143 3.64 7.27 -18.97
C LYS A 143 2.10 7.25 -19.14
N TYR A 144 1.61 7.11 -20.37
CA TYR A 144 0.16 7.05 -20.62
C TYR A 144 -0.47 5.77 -20.05
N CYS A 145 0.24 4.65 -20.11
CA CYS A 145 -0.19 3.43 -19.42
C CYS A 145 -0.31 3.65 -17.91
N GLY A 146 0.64 4.38 -17.32
CA GLY A 146 0.59 4.73 -15.91
C GLY A 146 -0.64 5.57 -15.54
N TYR A 147 -0.98 6.58 -16.34
CA TYR A 147 -2.18 7.39 -16.13
C TYR A 147 -3.47 6.58 -16.29
N LEU A 148 -3.55 5.74 -17.31
CA LEU A 148 -4.73 4.86 -17.52
C LEU A 148 -4.90 3.88 -16.35
N LEU A 149 -3.82 3.27 -15.89
CA LEU A 149 -3.84 2.39 -14.72
C LEU A 149 -4.26 3.13 -13.46
N PHE A 150 -3.77 4.36 -13.25
CA PHE A 150 -4.15 5.17 -12.10
C PHE A 150 -5.62 5.58 -12.12
N LEU A 151 -6.16 5.91 -13.28
CA LEU A 151 -7.58 6.28 -13.43
C LEU A 151 -8.53 5.09 -13.28
N SER A 152 -8.05 3.88 -13.59
CA SER A 152 -8.84 2.65 -13.46
C SER A 152 -8.76 2.01 -12.07
N HIS A 153 -7.84 2.47 -11.23
CA HIS A 153 -7.56 1.96 -9.88
C HIS A 153 -8.46 2.60 -8.84
#